data_f49d7cd0b24233db65046f2884ffca95
#
_entry.id   f49d7cd0b24233db65046f2884ffca95
#
_cell.length_a   1.000
_cell.length_b   1.000
_cell.length_c   1.000
_cell.angle_alpha   90.00
_cell.angle_beta   90.00
_cell.angle_gamma   90.00
#
_symmetry.space_group_name_H-M   'P 1'
#
loop_
_entity.id
_entity.type
_entity.pdbx_description
1 polymer ?
#
loop_
_entity_poly.entity_id
_entity_poly.type
_entity_poly.pdbx_seq_one_letter_code
_entity_poly.pdbx_strand_id
1 'polypeptide(L)'
;MHNPYTPPSANLELSGSDENNSGEGSDIVPPPGVKGWSWGAFLLNWIWAVFNKTWIGLLCLVPYVGFVFSFYLGFKGRELAWRNKRWDSLEHFNRVQKKWSVWGLVLILGVAGLGILAAIAIPAYQQYVTQARGG
;
A
#
# COMPACT_ATOMS: atom_id res chain seq x y z
N MET A 1 -21.56 38.45 16.17
CA MET A 1 -21.30 37.93 15.55
C MET A 1 -20.77 37.51 15.21
N HIS A 2 -20.89 37.88 15.17
CA HIS A 2 -20.35 37.28 14.56
C HIS A 2 -20.04 37.36 14.06
N ASN A 3 -20.03 37.76 13.87
CA ASN A 3 -19.75 37.71 13.09
C ASN A 3 -20.01 37.36 12.44
N PRO A 4 -20.58 37.40 12.34
CA PRO A 4 -20.94 36.73 11.45
C PRO A 4 -20.19 36.45 10.56
N TYR A 5 -19.80 36.35 10.53
CA TYR A 5 -18.97 35.92 9.82
C TYR A 5 -17.90 35.39 10.06
N THR A 6 -17.73 35.64 10.46
CA THR A 6 -16.66 34.87 10.58
C THR A 6 -16.51 33.80 9.65
N PRO A 7 -17.00 33.76 8.77
CA PRO A 7 -17.04 32.71 7.99
C PRO A 7 -15.90 32.28 7.20
N PRO A 8 -15.15 33.06 6.55
CA PRO A 8 -14.13 32.49 5.69
C PRO A 8 -13.01 31.81 6.44
N SER A 9 -12.54 32.38 7.48
CA SER A 9 -11.47 31.75 8.23
C SER A 9 -11.98 30.54 8.96
N ALA A 10 -13.18 30.60 9.46
CA ALA A 10 -13.78 29.43 10.05
C ALA A 10 -13.90 28.32 9.05
N ASN A 11 -14.21 28.66 7.83
CA ASN A 11 -14.28 27.66 6.79
C ASN A 11 -12.94 27.03 6.50
N LEU A 12 -11.89 27.79 6.59
CA LEU A 12 -10.57 27.24 6.41
C LEU A 12 -10.19 26.30 7.53
N GLU A 13 -10.61 26.62 8.74
CA GLU A 13 -10.38 25.75 9.84
C GLU A 13 -11.20 24.50 9.73
N LEU A 14 -12.40 24.66 9.32
CA LEU A 14 -13.25 23.52 9.05
C LEU A 14 -12.66 22.67 7.94
N SER A 15 -12.03 23.29 6.98
CA SER A 15 -11.33 22.56 5.97
C SER A 15 -10.29 21.66 6.56
N GLY A 16 -9.59 22.10 7.58
CA GLY A 16 -8.63 21.27 8.27
C GLY A 16 -9.28 20.07 8.89
N SER A 17 -10.43 20.22 9.51
CA SER A 17 -11.14 19.09 10.05
C SER A 17 -11.85 18.33 8.96
N ASP A 18 -12.33 19.02 7.94
CA ASP A 18 -12.95 18.38 6.81
C ASP A 18 -11.94 17.59 6.01
N GLU A 19 -10.68 17.95 6.08
CA GLU A 19 -9.64 17.20 5.43
C GLU A 19 -9.58 15.76 5.93
N ASN A 20 -10.06 15.50 7.13
CA ASN A 20 -10.14 14.14 7.61
C ASN A 20 -11.50 13.55 7.26
N ASN A 21 -11.72 13.38 5.98
CA ASN A 21 -12.93 12.72 5.48
C ASN A 21 -12.66 11.24 5.18
N SER A 22 -11.69 10.66 5.83
CA SER A 22 -11.33 9.26 5.62
C SER A 22 -12.49 8.33 6.00
N GLY A 23 -12.62 7.26 5.25
CA GLY A 23 -13.64 6.26 5.52
C GLY A 23 -15.03 6.61 5.05
N GLU A 24 -15.19 7.74 4.34
CA GLU A 24 -16.51 8.21 3.94
C GLU A 24 -16.96 7.73 2.56
N GLY A 25 -16.15 6.93 1.91
CA GLY A 25 -16.57 6.29 0.67
C GLY A 25 -15.99 6.93 -0.58
N SER A 26 -16.52 6.52 -1.72
CA SER A 26 -15.95 6.90 -3.01
C SER A 26 -16.29 8.31 -3.46
N ASP A 27 -17.26 8.94 -2.84
CA ASP A 27 -17.72 10.26 -3.28
C ASP A 27 -16.86 11.41 -2.74
N ILE A 28 -15.96 11.14 -1.84
CA ILE A 28 -15.13 12.18 -1.25
C ILE A 28 -13.89 12.45 -2.07
N VAL A 29 -13.37 13.64 -1.89
CA VAL A 29 -12.10 14.02 -2.50
C VAL A 29 -11.05 13.98 -1.39
N PRO A 30 -10.04 13.12 -1.52
CA PRO A 30 -9.00 13.05 -0.50
C PRO A 30 -8.21 14.35 -0.40
N PRO A 31 -7.76 14.73 0.80
CA PRO A 31 -6.96 15.95 0.94
C PRO A 31 -5.59 15.81 0.28
N PRO A 32 -4.91 16.92 0.03
CA PRO A 32 -3.54 16.87 -0.46
C PRO A 32 -2.66 16.05 0.48
N GLY A 33 -1.77 15.28 -0.08
CA GLY A 33 -0.89 14.42 0.71
C GLY A 33 -1.35 12.97 0.81
N VAL A 34 -2.60 12.68 0.43
CA VAL A 34 -3.08 11.31 0.37
C VAL A 34 -2.63 10.64 -0.92
N LYS A 35 -2.74 11.34 -2.04
CA LYS A 35 -2.42 10.79 -3.35
C LYS A 35 -0.92 10.51 -3.49
N GLY A 36 -0.60 9.58 -4.33
CA GLY A 36 0.77 9.25 -4.63
C GLY A 36 0.94 7.75 -4.85
N TRP A 37 2.15 7.38 -5.19
CA TRP A 37 2.48 5.97 -5.42
C TRP A 37 2.58 5.23 -4.09
N SER A 38 2.08 4.01 -4.06
CA SER A 38 2.14 3.16 -2.87
C SER A 38 2.87 1.86 -3.19
N TRP A 39 4.10 1.76 -2.73
CA TRP A 39 4.86 0.52 -2.85
C TRP A 39 4.20 -0.62 -2.08
N GLY A 40 3.59 -0.32 -0.93
CA GLY A 40 2.89 -1.32 -0.15
C GLY A 40 1.71 -1.91 -0.90
N ALA A 41 0.89 -1.05 -1.51
CA ALA A 41 -0.24 -1.51 -2.29
C ALA A 41 0.19 -2.26 -3.54
N PHE A 42 1.28 -1.83 -4.17
CA PHE A 42 1.79 -2.46 -5.37
C PHE A 42 2.39 -3.84 -5.06
N LEU A 43 3.23 -3.93 -4.03
CA LEU A 43 3.97 -5.14 -3.73
C LEU A 43 3.19 -6.16 -2.89
N LEU A 44 2.43 -5.68 -1.93
CA LEU A 44 1.64 -6.56 -1.06
C LEU A 44 0.18 -6.67 -1.49
N ASN A 45 -0.18 -5.92 -2.52
CA ASN A 45 -1.48 -5.87 -3.20
C ASN A 45 -2.67 -6.40 -2.38
N TRP A 46 -3.08 -7.67 -2.55
CA TRP A 46 -4.27 -8.18 -1.88
C TRP A 46 -4.13 -8.20 -0.35
N ILE A 47 -2.91 -8.44 0.17
CA ILE A 47 -2.68 -8.40 1.61
C ILE A 47 -2.90 -6.99 2.12
N TRP A 48 -2.27 -6.02 1.46
CA TRP A 48 -2.46 -4.61 1.79
C TRP A 48 -3.94 -4.21 1.71
N ALA A 49 -4.62 -4.70 0.68
CA ALA A 49 -6.02 -4.36 0.43
C ALA A 49 -6.94 -4.80 1.57
N VAL A 50 -6.73 -6.01 2.07
CA VAL A 50 -7.55 -6.53 3.17
C VAL A 50 -7.40 -5.65 4.41
N PHE A 51 -6.16 -5.31 4.78
CA PHE A 51 -5.92 -4.52 5.99
C PHE A 51 -6.35 -3.06 5.83
N ASN A 52 -6.44 -2.56 4.61
CA ASN A 52 -6.86 -1.19 4.35
C ASN A 52 -8.31 -1.11 3.87
N LYS A 53 -9.06 -2.19 4.00
CA LYS A 53 -10.48 -2.28 3.63
C LYS A 53 -10.75 -1.91 2.16
N THR A 54 -9.75 -2.12 1.32
CA THR A 54 -9.86 -1.85 -0.11
C THR A 54 -10.11 -3.18 -0.81
N TRP A 55 -11.33 -3.68 -0.68
CA TRP A 55 -11.68 -5.04 -1.11
C TRP A 55 -11.47 -5.30 -2.60
N ILE A 56 -11.55 -4.24 -3.41
CA ILE A 56 -11.31 -4.37 -4.84
C ILE A 56 -9.90 -4.90 -5.12
N GLY A 57 -8.97 -4.71 -4.18
CA GLY A 57 -7.61 -5.23 -4.33
C GLY A 57 -7.52 -6.74 -4.37
N LEU A 58 -8.59 -7.43 -3.98
CA LEU A 58 -8.62 -8.89 -4.11
C LEU A 58 -8.59 -9.34 -5.57
N LEU A 59 -8.88 -8.44 -6.51
CA LEU A 59 -8.74 -8.74 -7.93
C LEU A 59 -7.30 -9.04 -8.31
N CYS A 60 -6.34 -8.67 -7.47
CA CYS A 60 -4.94 -9.01 -7.71
C CYS A 60 -4.69 -10.51 -7.63
N LEU A 61 -5.63 -11.27 -7.05
CA LEU A 61 -5.51 -12.73 -7.01
C LEU A 61 -5.89 -13.40 -8.31
N VAL A 62 -6.52 -12.66 -9.22
CA VAL A 62 -6.93 -13.21 -10.52
C VAL A 62 -5.72 -13.19 -11.46
N PRO A 63 -5.36 -14.33 -12.09
CA PRO A 63 -4.22 -14.37 -13.00
C PRO A 63 -4.37 -13.36 -14.14
N TYR A 64 -3.29 -12.78 -14.58
CA TYR A 64 -3.21 -11.75 -15.61
C TYR A 64 -3.86 -10.43 -15.20
N VAL A 65 -5.13 -10.44 -14.82
CA VAL A 65 -5.82 -9.26 -14.31
C VAL A 65 -5.11 -8.73 -13.09
N GLY A 66 -4.68 -9.63 -12.20
CA GLY A 66 -3.98 -9.24 -10.98
C GLY A 66 -2.69 -8.49 -11.23
N PHE A 67 -1.95 -8.89 -12.25
CA PHE A 67 -0.71 -8.20 -12.59
C PHE A 67 -0.97 -6.74 -12.95
N VAL A 68 -1.95 -6.53 -13.83
CA VAL A 68 -2.32 -5.17 -14.25
C VAL A 68 -2.91 -4.40 -13.06
N PHE A 69 -3.75 -5.07 -12.27
CA PHE A 69 -4.39 -4.43 -11.14
C PHE A 69 -3.42 -4.01 -10.05
N SER A 70 -2.28 -4.69 -9.93
CA SER A 70 -1.24 -4.30 -9.00
C SER A 70 -0.75 -2.89 -9.29
N PHE A 71 -0.58 -2.54 -10.56
CA PHE A 71 -0.19 -1.18 -10.94
C PHE A 71 -1.30 -0.19 -10.59
N TYR A 72 -2.54 -0.57 -10.80
CA TYR A 72 -3.67 0.28 -10.42
C TYR A 72 -3.63 0.57 -8.92
N LEU A 73 -3.41 -0.44 -8.10
CA LEU A 73 -3.30 -0.24 -6.65
C LEU A 73 -2.10 0.62 -6.30
N GLY A 74 -0.99 0.48 -7.03
CA GLY A 74 0.16 1.33 -6.81
C GLY A 74 -0.17 2.81 -7.02
N PHE A 75 -0.92 3.12 -8.06
CA PHE A 75 -1.29 4.51 -8.37
C PHE A 75 -2.45 5.02 -7.54
N LYS A 76 -3.42 4.20 -7.25
CA LYS A 76 -4.67 4.62 -6.61
C LYS A 76 -4.87 4.09 -5.19
N GLY A 77 -4.00 3.19 -4.75
CA GLY A 77 -4.18 2.54 -3.46
C GLY A 77 -4.32 3.50 -2.29
N ARG A 78 -3.50 4.54 -2.26
CA ARG A 78 -3.55 5.51 -1.15
C ARG A 78 -4.91 6.19 -1.09
N GLU A 79 -5.46 6.60 -2.24
CA GLU A 79 -6.77 7.21 -2.28
C GLU A 79 -7.86 6.24 -1.84
N LEU A 80 -7.76 4.99 -2.32
CA LEU A 80 -8.73 3.97 -1.96
C LEU A 80 -8.68 3.64 -0.47
N ALA A 81 -7.49 3.55 0.09
CA ALA A 81 -7.33 3.30 1.52
C ALA A 81 -7.92 4.44 2.34
N TRP A 82 -7.70 5.67 1.90
CA TRP A 82 -8.26 6.84 2.58
C TRP A 82 -9.79 6.82 2.55
N ARG A 83 -10.36 6.48 1.41
CA ARG A 83 -11.81 6.46 1.24
C ARG A 83 -12.49 5.31 1.98
N ASN A 84 -11.81 4.18 2.07
CA ASN A 84 -12.45 2.96 2.56
C ASN A 84 -12.25 2.69 4.04
N LYS A 85 -11.33 3.38 4.68
CA LYS A 85 -11.03 3.17 6.08
C LYS A 85 -10.89 4.49 6.81
N ARG A 86 -11.40 4.55 8.04
CA ARG A 86 -11.28 5.75 8.85
C ARG A 86 -9.88 5.86 9.44
N TRP A 87 -9.27 7.02 9.28
CA TRP A 87 -7.91 7.31 9.78
C TRP A 87 -8.00 8.45 10.79
N ASP A 88 -7.11 8.43 11.78
CA ASP A 88 -7.13 9.46 12.83
C ASP A 88 -6.72 10.83 12.29
N SER A 89 -5.78 10.85 11.35
CA SER A 89 -5.30 12.07 10.75
C SER A 89 -4.56 11.75 9.46
N LEU A 90 -4.25 12.76 8.68
CA LEU A 90 -3.45 12.59 7.48
C LEU A 90 -2.04 12.10 7.84
N GLU A 91 -1.48 12.61 8.94
CA GLU A 91 -0.19 12.16 9.42
C GLU A 91 -0.18 10.69 9.77
N HIS A 92 -1.22 10.26 10.49
CA HIS A 92 -1.38 8.86 10.84
C HIS A 92 -1.48 7.98 9.60
N PHE A 93 -2.28 8.41 8.64
CA PHE A 93 -2.44 7.70 7.37
C PHE A 93 -1.09 7.54 6.66
N ASN A 94 -0.36 8.63 6.51
CA ASN A 94 0.93 8.61 5.83
C ASN A 94 1.95 7.74 6.55
N ARG A 95 1.93 7.75 7.86
CA ARG A 95 2.82 6.93 8.67
C ARG A 95 2.55 5.44 8.47
N VAL A 96 1.28 5.06 8.47
CA VAL A 96 0.90 3.66 8.27
C VAL A 96 1.21 3.23 6.83
N GLN A 97 0.91 4.08 5.85
CA GLN A 97 1.22 3.74 4.46
C GLN A 97 2.72 3.61 4.23
N LYS A 98 3.51 4.44 4.89
CA LYS A 98 4.95 4.32 4.83
C LYS A 98 5.43 2.99 5.40
N LYS A 99 4.84 2.55 6.50
CA LYS A 99 5.17 1.24 7.08
C LYS A 99 4.84 0.11 6.10
N TRP A 100 3.70 0.19 5.44
CA TRP A 100 3.34 -0.80 4.43
C TRP A 100 4.36 -0.84 3.30
N SER A 101 4.79 0.33 2.85
CA SER A 101 5.76 0.41 1.76
C SER A 101 7.12 -0.14 2.19
N VAL A 102 7.58 0.21 3.38
CA VAL A 102 8.85 -0.30 3.90
C VAL A 102 8.81 -1.81 4.05
N TRP A 103 7.75 -2.34 4.66
CA TRP A 103 7.62 -3.77 4.84
C TRP A 103 7.46 -4.50 3.51
N GLY A 104 6.72 -3.89 2.57
CA GLY A 104 6.59 -4.45 1.23
C GLY A 104 7.94 -4.59 0.55
N LEU A 105 8.74 -3.54 0.59
CA LEU A 105 10.07 -3.57 0.00
C LEU A 105 10.99 -4.56 0.71
N VAL A 106 10.96 -4.58 2.05
CA VAL A 106 11.79 -5.49 2.83
C VAL A 106 11.42 -6.94 2.53
N LEU A 107 10.14 -7.25 2.51
CA LEU A 107 9.70 -8.63 2.25
C LEU A 107 10.03 -9.08 0.83
N ILE A 108 9.77 -8.22 -0.15
CA ILE A 108 10.02 -8.58 -1.54
C ILE A 108 11.52 -8.71 -1.80
N LEU A 109 12.33 -7.79 -1.30
CA LEU A 109 13.78 -7.88 -1.46
C LEU A 109 14.35 -9.07 -0.70
N GLY A 110 13.80 -9.37 0.49
CA GLY A 110 14.21 -10.53 1.26
C GLY A 110 13.90 -11.83 0.54
N VAL A 111 12.70 -11.96 0.02
CA VAL A 111 12.30 -13.16 -0.72
C VAL A 111 13.12 -13.29 -2.00
N ALA A 112 13.32 -12.18 -2.71
CA ALA A 112 14.14 -12.20 -3.91
C ALA A 112 15.58 -12.59 -3.60
N GLY A 113 16.13 -12.05 -2.51
CA GLY A 113 17.49 -12.41 -2.08
C GLY A 113 17.61 -13.88 -1.74
N LEU A 114 16.64 -14.43 -0.99
CA LEU A 114 16.62 -15.85 -0.68
C LEU A 114 16.48 -16.69 -1.94
N GLY A 115 15.65 -16.25 -2.89
CA GLY A 115 15.49 -16.94 -4.15
C GLY A 115 16.79 -16.99 -4.95
N ILE A 116 17.51 -15.87 -4.99
CA ILE A 116 18.81 -15.82 -5.68
C ILE A 116 19.81 -16.73 -5.00
N LEU A 117 19.89 -16.69 -3.66
CA LEU A 117 20.78 -17.57 -2.93
C LEU A 117 20.44 -19.05 -3.18
N ALA A 118 19.16 -19.39 -3.17
CA ALA A 118 18.74 -20.76 -3.45
C ALA A 118 19.10 -21.17 -4.88
N ALA A 119 18.94 -20.25 -5.83
CA ALA A 119 19.27 -20.52 -7.23
C ALA A 119 20.76 -20.82 -7.43
N ILE A 120 21.59 -20.27 -6.58
CA ILE A 120 23.03 -20.51 -6.63
C ILE A 120 23.40 -21.73 -5.77
N ALA A 121 22.87 -21.80 -4.55
CA ALA A 121 23.27 -22.81 -3.56
C ALA A 121 22.76 -24.20 -3.90
N ILE A 122 21.56 -24.32 -4.43
CA ILE A 122 20.97 -25.65 -4.70
C ILE A 122 21.74 -26.41 -5.79
N PRO A 123 22.02 -25.82 -6.96
CA PRO A 123 22.85 -26.51 -7.93
C PRO A 123 24.25 -26.82 -7.43
N ALA A 124 24.88 -25.93 -6.68
CA ALA A 124 26.18 -26.16 -6.13
C ALA A 124 26.18 -27.32 -5.16
N TYR A 125 25.17 -27.41 -4.31
CA TYR A 125 25.01 -28.52 -3.38
C TYR A 125 24.78 -29.84 -4.11
N GLN A 126 23.98 -29.83 -5.16
CA GLN A 126 23.71 -31.02 -5.96
C GLN A 126 24.97 -31.52 -6.64
N GLN A 127 25.80 -30.62 -7.16
CA GLN A 127 27.08 -31.00 -7.75
C GLN A 127 27.98 -31.64 -6.69
N TYR A 128 28.05 -31.05 -5.52
CA TYR A 128 28.85 -31.57 -4.43
C TYR A 128 28.40 -33.02 -4.09
N VAL A 129 27.10 -33.23 -3.94
CA VAL A 129 26.56 -34.55 -3.61
C VAL A 129 26.83 -35.53 -4.73
N THR A 130 26.68 -35.13 -5.97
CA THR A 130 26.91 -36.00 -7.12
C THR A 130 28.38 -36.43 -7.18
N GLN A 131 29.30 -35.48 -6.97
CA GLN A 131 30.72 -35.79 -6.95
C GLN A 131 31.07 -36.75 -5.80
N ALA A 132 30.49 -36.52 -4.63
CA ALA A 132 30.73 -37.35 -3.49
C ALA A 132 30.23 -38.78 -3.70
N ARG A 133 29.14 -38.92 -4.45
CA ARG A 133 28.58 -40.24 -4.74
C ARG A 133 29.18 -40.91 -5.94
N GLY A 134 29.47 -40.12 -6.95
CA GLY A 134 29.94 -40.63 -8.22
C GLY A 134 31.40 -40.91 -8.24
N GLY A 135 32.01 -40.47 -7.23
CA GLY A 135 33.37 -40.79 -6.92
C GLY A 135 34.37 -40.47 -7.59
#